data_2cfa16c61b442e47ff3fd4511344af21
#
_entry.id   2cfa16c61b442e47ff3fd4511344af21
#
_cell.length_a   1.000
_cell.length_b   1.000
_cell.length_c   1.000
_cell.angle_alpha   90.00
_cell.angle_beta   90.00
_cell.angle_gamma   90.00
#
_symmetry.space_group_name_H-M   'P 1'
#
loop_
_entity.id
_entity.type
_entity.pdbx_description
1 polymer ?
#
loop_
_entity_poly.entity_id
_entity_poly.type
_entity_poly.pdbx_seq_one_letter_code
_entity_poly.pdbx_strand_id
1 'polypeptide(L)'
;MVDERSTPCYCVTVANVATPTHPLTEMGFLSKKASTTINAGSSGGGYLSVSKLHDGGSVRFALLVAQPLEGYEAWGANVEGQSKPFRFDFEPTREDVIHELGEYEPREGRGGPGTVDVKFFIAAPVYNFDSGSVQVMSLTQKSIIKELDQISQMDDYDDLLAWDFNLSKKGAGLLTEYTLRPVPRKKGSQEHIDAAWIEARAAGFDISRLLTGGNPFKAA
;
A
#
# COMPACT_ATOMS: atom_id res chain seq x y z
N MET A 1 19.64 71.79 -55.95
CA MET A 1 18.22 71.50 -55.89
C MET A 1 18.09 70.00 -55.86
N VAL A 2 18.14 69.35 -54.78
CA VAL A 2 17.67 67.97 -54.55
C VAL A 2 17.31 67.87 -53.08
N ASP A 3 16.09 67.52 -52.86
CA ASP A 3 15.40 67.47 -51.56
C ASP A 3 15.74 66.12 -50.87
N GLU A 4 16.41 66.21 -49.76
CA GLU A 4 16.69 65.03 -48.84
C GLU A 4 15.55 64.88 -47.85
N ARG A 5 14.66 63.91 -48.11
CA ARG A 5 13.65 63.49 -47.17
C ARG A 5 14.23 62.39 -46.23
N SER A 6 14.52 62.80 -45.04
CA SER A 6 14.89 61.90 -43.95
C SER A 6 13.71 61.08 -43.52
N THR A 7 13.85 59.76 -43.61
CA THR A 7 12.93 58.75 -43.08
C THR A 7 13.26 58.50 -41.59
N PRO A 8 12.32 58.52 -40.66
CA PRO A 8 12.61 58.14 -39.27
C PRO A 8 12.68 56.66 -39.11
N CYS A 9 13.82 56.17 -38.57
CA CYS A 9 13.97 54.79 -38.08
C CYS A 9 13.09 54.57 -36.88
N TYR A 10 12.08 53.72 -37.01
CA TYR A 10 11.36 53.15 -35.85
C TYR A 10 12.20 52.01 -35.24
N CYS A 11 12.77 52.25 -34.10
CA CYS A 11 13.32 51.20 -33.24
C CYS A 11 12.14 50.40 -32.67
N VAL A 12 11.91 49.20 -33.15
CA VAL A 12 10.98 48.25 -32.55
C VAL A 12 11.73 47.56 -31.37
N THR A 13 11.41 47.98 -30.19
CA THR A 13 11.84 47.30 -28.97
C THR A 13 11.08 45.96 -28.87
N VAL A 14 11.77 44.88 -29.16
CA VAL A 14 11.21 43.52 -28.96
C VAL A 14 11.18 43.29 -27.46
N ALA A 15 10.01 43.39 -26.86
CA ALA A 15 9.79 42.96 -25.47
C ALA A 15 10.07 41.47 -25.42
N ASN A 16 11.07 41.10 -24.62
CA ASN A 16 11.32 39.71 -24.21
C ASN A 16 10.09 39.18 -23.45
N VAL A 17 9.22 38.48 -24.16
CA VAL A 17 8.18 37.65 -23.51
C VAL A 17 8.91 36.48 -22.88
N ALA A 18 9.13 36.55 -21.56
CA ALA A 18 9.55 35.43 -20.80
C ALA A 18 8.47 34.33 -20.91
N THR A 19 8.76 33.29 -21.68
CA THR A 19 7.97 32.06 -21.67
C THR A 19 8.03 31.48 -20.26
N PRO A 20 6.88 31.26 -19.59
CA PRO A 20 6.88 30.55 -18.31
C PRO A 20 7.33 29.12 -18.57
N THR A 21 8.53 28.78 -18.12
CA THR A 21 8.99 27.40 -18.01
C THR A 21 8.15 26.73 -16.93
N HIS A 22 7.00 26.17 -17.32
CA HIS A 22 6.29 25.22 -16.51
C HIS A 22 7.18 23.98 -16.37
N PRO A 23 7.51 23.53 -15.16
CA PRO A 23 8.14 22.24 -14.99
C PRO A 23 7.20 21.18 -15.57
N LEU A 24 7.72 20.36 -16.46
CA LEU A 24 7.05 19.16 -17.00
C LEU A 24 6.91 18.13 -15.85
N THR A 25 6.04 18.42 -14.91
CA THR A 25 5.72 17.55 -13.79
C THR A 25 4.40 16.84 -14.10
N GLU A 26 4.52 15.58 -14.47
CA GLU A 26 3.45 14.57 -14.42
C GLU A 26 2.09 14.99 -15.05
N MET A 27 2.02 14.95 -16.36
CA MET A 27 0.74 15.03 -17.07
C MET A 27 0.02 13.68 -17.06
N GLY A 28 -0.52 13.29 -15.89
CA GLY A 28 -1.64 12.36 -15.87
C GLY A 28 -2.91 13.11 -16.29
N PHE A 29 -3.84 12.44 -16.98
CA PHE A 29 -5.13 13.02 -17.42
C PHE A 29 -5.95 13.62 -16.25
N LEU A 30 -5.75 13.11 -15.03
CA LEU A 30 -6.40 13.58 -13.82
C LEU A 30 -5.39 14.26 -12.89
N SER A 31 -5.85 15.26 -12.13
CA SER A 31 -5.06 15.83 -11.06
C SER A 31 -4.75 14.76 -10.00
N LYS A 32 -3.60 14.88 -9.32
CA LYS A 32 -3.18 13.96 -8.25
C LYS A 32 -4.30 13.76 -7.20
N LYS A 33 -5.01 14.83 -6.86
CA LYS A 33 -6.16 14.80 -5.92
C LYS A 33 -7.35 14.00 -6.48
N ALA A 34 -7.69 14.18 -7.75
CA ALA A 34 -8.78 13.46 -8.41
C ALA A 34 -8.45 11.98 -8.57
N SER A 35 -7.19 11.65 -8.95
CA SER A 35 -6.70 10.28 -9.03
C SER A 35 -6.75 9.60 -7.65
N THR A 36 -6.31 10.29 -6.59
CA THR A 36 -6.40 9.76 -5.22
C THR A 36 -7.85 9.54 -4.77
N THR A 37 -8.77 10.45 -5.14
CA THR A 37 -10.19 10.33 -4.76
C THR A 37 -10.89 9.16 -5.48
N ILE A 38 -10.54 8.92 -6.74
CA ILE A 38 -11.12 7.82 -7.54
C ILE A 38 -10.53 6.46 -7.10
N ASN A 39 -9.24 6.43 -6.79
CA ASN A 39 -8.53 5.23 -6.34
C ASN A 39 -8.65 4.99 -4.82
N ALA A 40 -9.15 5.96 -4.07
CA ALA A 40 -9.49 5.81 -2.66
C ALA A 40 -10.74 4.93 -2.49
N GLY A 41 -10.63 3.68 -2.87
CA GLY A 41 -11.41 2.63 -2.24
C GLY A 41 -11.12 2.75 -0.75
N SER A 42 -12.12 3.14 0.06
CA SER A 42 -12.03 3.55 1.45
C SER A 42 -11.17 2.59 2.29
N SER A 43 -9.86 2.73 2.23
CA SER A 43 -8.96 2.20 3.22
C SER A 43 -9.03 3.16 4.40
N GLY A 44 -9.86 2.83 5.38
CA GLY A 44 -9.83 3.51 6.67
C GLY A 44 -8.39 3.58 7.15
N GLY A 45 -7.93 4.76 7.46
CA GLY A 45 -6.56 5.18 7.68
C GLY A 45 -5.61 4.11 8.20
N GLY A 46 -4.54 3.90 7.50
CA GLY A 46 -3.40 3.13 7.94
C GLY A 46 -3.27 1.71 7.38
N TYR A 47 -4.26 1.12 6.70
CA TYR A 47 -4.17 -0.25 6.17
C TYR A 47 -4.34 -0.30 4.65
N LEU A 48 -3.41 -0.98 3.97
CA LEU A 48 -3.51 -1.36 2.57
C LEU A 48 -4.24 -2.70 2.45
N SER A 49 -5.53 -2.66 2.09
CA SER A 49 -6.35 -3.86 1.95
C SER A 49 -6.41 -4.31 0.49
N VAL A 50 -5.67 -5.37 0.16
CA VAL A 50 -5.64 -5.92 -1.21
C VAL A 50 -6.98 -6.51 -1.64
N SER A 51 -7.78 -7.01 -0.70
CA SER A 51 -9.12 -7.55 -0.99
C SER A 51 -10.11 -6.49 -1.47
N LYS A 52 -9.91 -5.23 -1.06
CA LYS A 52 -10.76 -4.09 -1.45
C LYS A 52 -10.43 -3.52 -2.83
N LEU A 53 -9.36 -3.97 -3.47
CA LEU A 53 -9.11 -3.60 -4.86
C LEU A 53 -10.29 -4.04 -5.72
N HIS A 54 -10.74 -3.17 -6.63
CA HIS A 54 -11.76 -3.52 -7.61
C HIS A 54 -11.18 -4.47 -8.69
N ASP A 55 -12.04 -5.08 -9.46
CA ASP A 55 -11.61 -5.89 -10.61
C ASP A 55 -10.86 -5.02 -11.63
N GLY A 56 -9.69 -5.49 -12.06
CA GLY A 56 -8.75 -4.72 -12.88
C GLY A 56 -7.96 -3.65 -12.13
N GLY A 57 -8.20 -3.49 -10.82
CA GLY A 57 -7.48 -2.52 -9.98
C GLY A 57 -6.06 -2.97 -9.68
N SER A 58 -5.19 -1.99 -9.42
CA SER A 58 -3.82 -2.23 -8.98
C SER A 58 -3.39 -1.18 -7.97
N VAL A 59 -2.38 -1.52 -7.18
CA VAL A 59 -1.74 -0.63 -6.22
C VAL A 59 -0.22 -0.77 -6.32
N ARG A 60 0.48 0.36 -6.29
CA ARG A 60 1.95 0.40 -6.24
C ARG A 60 2.40 0.72 -4.82
N PHE A 61 3.32 -0.07 -4.31
CA PHE A 61 3.88 0.12 -2.96
C PHE A 61 5.37 -0.23 -2.93
N ALA A 62 6.06 0.25 -1.88
CA ALA A 62 7.41 -0.15 -1.53
C ALA A 62 7.41 -0.78 -0.15
N LEU A 63 8.16 -1.86 0.04
CA LEU A 63 8.40 -2.45 1.36
C LEU A 63 9.30 -1.54 2.18
N LEU A 64 9.04 -1.44 3.50
CA LEU A 64 9.80 -0.60 4.43
C LEU A 64 10.64 -1.43 5.42
N VAL A 65 10.47 -2.74 5.41
CA VAL A 65 11.23 -3.70 6.21
C VAL A 65 11.57 -4.91 5.37
N ALA A 66 12.75 -5.49 5.60
CA ALA A 66 13.21 -6.68 4.88
C ALA A 66 12.47 -7.96 5.30
N GLN A 67 12.02 -8.02 6.56
CA GLN A 67 11.29 -9.16 7.09
C GLN A 67 9.91 -8.72 7.57
N PRO A 68 8.83 -9.34 7.09
CA PRO A 68 7.48 -9.07 7.58
C PRO A 68 7.29 -9.65 8.98
N LEU A 69 6.27 -9.17 9.67
CA LEU A 69 5.70 -9.86 10.82
C LEU A 69 4.94 -11.09 10.30
N GLU A 70 5.23 -12.24 10.85
CA GLU A 70 4.55 -13.50 10.53
C GLU A 70 3.68 -13.94 11.71
N GLY A 71 2.61 -14.68 11.40
CA GLY A 71 1.75 -15.21 12.42
C GLY A 71 0.51 -15.89 11.84
N TYR A 72 -0.44 -16.13 12.73
CA TYR A 72 -1.72 -16.75 12.38
C TYR A 72 -2.86 -15.84 12.81
N GLU A 73 -3.94 -15.85 12.05
CA GLU A 73 -5.15 -15.09 12.39
C GLU A 73 -6.39 -15.98 12.34
N ALA A 74 -7.27 -15.77 13.31
CA ALA A 74 -8.63 -16.27 13.32
C ALA A 74 -9.60 -15.10 13.41
N TRP A 75 -10.72 -15.19 12.73
CA TRP A 75 -11.75 -14.16 12.78
C TRP A 75 -12.87 -14.56 13.73
N GLY A 76 -13.24 -13.63 14.61
CA GLY A 76 -14.42 -13.77 15.46
C GLY A 76 -15.44 -12.69 15.17
N ALA A 77 -16.73 -12.99 15.41
CA ALA A 77 -17.83 -12.05 15.34
C ALA A 77 -18.54 -12.00 16.69
N ASN A 78 -18.90 -10.80 17.16
CA ASN A 78 -19.72 -10.64 18.35
C ASN A 78 -21.22 -10.71 18.02
N VAL A 79 -22.06 -10.69 19.03
CA VAL A 79 -23.52 -10.74 18.89
C VAL A 79 -24.11 -9.55 18.12
N GLU A 80 -23.40 -8.44 18.02
CA GLU A 80 -23.77 -7.27 17.24
C GLU A 80 -23.35 -7.37 15.77
N GLY A 81 -22.70 -8.48 15.37
CA GLY A 81 -22.22 -8.72 14.01
C GLY A 81 -20.89 -8.01 13.69
N GLN A 82 -20.24 -7.40 14.68
CA GLN A 82 -18.91 -6.83 14.47
C GLN A 82 -17.87 -7.95 14.40
N SER A 83 -17.08 -7.96 13.34
CA SER A 83 -16.01 -8.94 13.16
C SER A 83 -14.65 -8.30 13.28
N LYS A 84 -13.73 -8.98 13.99
CA LYS A 84 -12.32 -8.58 14.09
C LYS A 84 -11.39 -9.77 13.95
N PRO A 85 -10.13 -9.56 13.50
CA PRO A 85 -9.09 -10.59 13.54
C PRO A 85 -8.47 -10.66 14.93
N PHE A 86 -8.22 -11.87 15.37
CA PHE A 86 -7.37 -12.21 16.51
C PHE A 86 -6.10 -12.84 15.97
N ARG A 87 -4.94 -12.44 16.48
CA ARG A 87 -3.64 -12.81 15.91
C ARG A 87 -2.75 -13.48 16.93
N PHE A 88 -1.99 -14.44 16.45
CA PHE A 88 -1.12 -15.30 17.24
C PHE A 88 0.26 -15.32 16.58
N ASP A 89 1.32 -15.37 17.40
CA ASP A 89 2.70 -15.56 16.95
C ASP A 89 3.07 -17.06 16.77
N PHE A 90 2.13 -17.96 17.08
CA PHE A 90 2.22 -19.40 16.89
C PHE A 90 0.98 -19.94 16.18
N GLU A 91 1.03 -21.18 15.68
CA GLU A 91 -0.15 -21.84 15.10
C GLU A 91 -1.10 -22.27 16.23
N PRO A 92 -2.25 -21.59 16.40
CA PRO A 92 -3.14 -21.83 17.52
C PRO A 92 -3.97 -23.09 17.30
N THR A 93 -4.21 -23.83 18.37
CA THR A 93 -5.24 -24.86 18.41
C THR A 93 -6.63 -24.25 18.45
N ARG A 94 -7.67 -25.08 18.27
CA ARG A 94 -9.06 -24.61 18.39
C ARG A 94 -9.33 -24.04 19.80
N GLU A 95 -8.78 -24.67 20.82
CA GLU A 95 -8.92 -24.28 22.21
C GLU A 95 -8.25 -22.92 22.47
N ASP A 96 -7.07 -22.67 21.91
CA ASP A 96 -6.37 -21.39 22.00
C ASP A 96 -7.19 -20.28 21.37
N VAL A 97 -7.78 -20.55 20.18
CA VAL A 97 -8.62 -19.56 19.49
C VAL A 97 -9.85 -19.23 20.32
N ILE A 98 -10.59 -20.24 20.83
CA ILE A 98 -11.78 -20.01 21.64
C ILE A 98 -11.44 -19.23 22.91
N HIS A 99 -10.33 -19.56 23.55
CA HIS A 99 -9.88 -18.84 24.75
C HIS A 99 -9.59 -17.36 24.48
N GLU A 100 -8.87 -17.06 23.38
CA GLU A 100 -8.50 -15.70 23.02
C GLU A 100 -9.68 -14.88 22.51
N LEU A 101 -10.61 -15.50 21.81
CA LEU A 101 -11.81 -14.83 21.29
C LEU A 101 -12.78 -14.42 22.41
N GLY A 102 -12.81 -15.13 23.54
CA GLY A 102 -13.70 -14.84 24.65
C GLY A 102 -15.17 -14.89 24.27
N GLU A 103 -15.84 -13.74 24.21
CA GLU A 103 -17.27 -13.60 23.83
C GLU A 103 -17.53 -13.57 22.32
N TYR A 104 -16.45 -13.57 21.50
CA TYR A 104 -16.59 -13.61 20.03
C TYR A 104 -16.72 -15.04 19.53
N GLU A 105 -17.68 -15.28 18.66
CA GLU A 105 -17.85 -16.57 17.99
C GLU A 105 -16.82 -16.70 16.86
N PRO A 106 -16.01 -17.79 16.84
CA PRO A 106 -15.04 -18.01 15.78
C PRO A 106 -15.73 -18.29 14.45
N ARG A 107 -15.12 -17.78 13.35
CA ARG A 107 -15.53 -18.16 12.01
C ARG A 107 -15.26 -19.65 11.80
N GLU A 108 -16.26 -20.38 11.30
CA GLU A 108 -16.11 -21.79 10.97
C GLU A 108 -15.08 -21.99 9.84
N GLY A 109 -14.25 -23.01 10.03
CA GLY A 109 -13.29 -23.46 9.02
C GLY A 109 -13.93 -24.29 7.93
N ARG A 110 -13.15 -24.59 6.90
CA ARG A 110 -13.60 -25.44 5.76
C ARG A 110 -13.91 -26.89 6.15
N GLY A 111 -13.47 -27.35 7.33
CA GLY A 111 -13.73 -28.67 7.86
C GLY A 111 -15.18 -28.88 8.35
N GLY A 112 -16.02 -27.84 8.32
CA GLY A 112 -17.40 -27.91 8.76
C GLY A 112 -17.61 -27.50 10.22
N PRO A 113 -18.81 -27.81 10.77
CA PRO A 113 -19.19 -27.40 12.13
C PRO A 113 -18.18 -27.81 13.19
N GLY A 114 -17.83 -26.88 14.07
CA GLY A 114 -16.89 -27.09 15.15
C GLY A 114 -15.41 -26.91 14.77
N THR A 115 -15.09 -26.60 13.52
CA THR A 115 -13.72 -26.22 13.12
C THR A 115 -13.56 -24.69 13.14
N VAL A 116 -12.32 -24.23 13.26
CA VAL A 116 -11.99 -22.78 13.25
C VAL A 116 -11.19 -22.43 11.99
N ASP A 117 -11.51 -21.31 11.36
CA ASP A 117 -10.79 -20.81 10.19
C ASP A 117 -9.52 -20.06 10.64
N VAL A 118 -8.42 -20.80 10.82
CA VAL A 118 -7.09 -20.25 11.11
C VAL A 118 -6.31 -20.08 9.82
N LYS A 119 -5.72 -18.90 9.62
CA LYS A 119 -4.91 -18.59 8.44
C LYS A 119 -3.55 -18.05 8.84
N PHE A 120 -2.52 -18.57 8.19
CA PHE A 120 -1.22 -17.92 8.22
C PHE A 120 -1.32 -16.53 7.55
N PHE A 121 -0.73 -15.52 8.16
CA PHE A 121 -0.64 -14.18 7.59
C PHE A 121 0.80 -13.66 7.67
N ILE A 122 1.10 -12.73 6.77
CA ILE A 122 2.24 -11.84 6.89
C ILE A 122 1.74 -10.40 6.96
N ALA A 123 2.42 -9.56 7.73
CA ALA A 123 2.14 -8.13 7.77
C ALA A 123 3.43 -7.32 7.67
N ALA A 124 3.43 -6.30 6.82
CA ALA A 124 4.58 -5.43 6.65
C ALA A 124 4.14 -3.97 6.56
N PRO A 125 4.92 -3.03 7.10
CA PRO A 125 4.77 -1.63 6.76
C PRO A 125 5.19 -1.42 5.30
N VAL A 126 4.38 -0.68 4.56
CA VAL A 126 4.61 -0.35 3.15
C VAL A 126 4.38 1.14 2.92
N TYR A 127 5.14 1.72 2.01
CA TYR A 127 4.81 3.03 1.47
C TYR A 127 3.86 2.85 0.29
N ASN A 128 2.65 3.36 0.41
CA ASN A 128 1.67 3.33 -0.68
C ASN A 128 1.81 4.59 -1.53
N PHE A 129 2.16 4.43 -2.82
CA PHE A 129 2.37 5.55 -3.74
C PHE A 129 1.08 6.30 -4.08
N ASP A 130 -0.09 5.66 -3.99
CA ASP A 130 -1.36 6.31 -4.30
C ASP A 130 -1.79 7.28 -3.20
N SER A 131 -1.54 6.92 -1.93
CA SER A 131 -1.84 7.78 -0.77
C SER A 131 -0.66 8.66 -0.34
N GLY A 132 0.57 8.33 -0.76
CA GLY A 132 1.79 9.00 -0.33
C GLY A 132 2.09 8.81 1.16
N SER A 133 1.70 7.70 1.76
CA SER A 133 1.80 7.46 3.19
C SER A 133 2.20 6.03 3.55
N VAL A 134 2.69 5.86 4.77
CA VAL A 134 2.96 4.54 5.35
C VAL A 134 1.64 3.87 5.72
N GLN A 135 1.49 2.62 5.29
CA GLN A 135 0.35 1.77 5.60
C GLN A 135 0.82 0.39 6.05
N VAL A 136 -0.04 -0.35 6.72
CA VAL A 136 0.18 -1.77 7.01
C VAL A 136 -0.51 -2.60 5.93
N MET A 137 0.27 -3.39 5.21
CA MET A 137 -0.24 -4.44 4.32
C MET A 137 -0.28 -5.76 5.09
N SER A 138 -1.46 -6.34 5.28
CA SER A 138 -1.63 -7.66 5.88
C SER A 138 -2.19 -8.61 4.83
N LEU A 139 -1.50 -9.71 4.61
CA LEU A 139 -1.77 -10.69 3.56
C LEU A 139 -2.04 -12.07 4.16
N THR A 140 -3.17 -12.66 3.79
CA THR A 140 -3.53 -14.06 4.04
C THR A 140 -3.69 -14.85 2.74
N GLN A 141 -3.58 -14.17 1.60
CA GLN A 141 -3.70 -14.76 0.26
C GLN A 141 -2.40 -15.52 -0.07
N LYS A 142 -2.47 -16.84 0.05
CA LYS A 142 -1.30 -17.73 -0.18
C LYS A 142 -0.62 -17.52 -1.53
N SER A 143 -1.36 -17.14 -2.58
CA SER A 143 -0.81 -16.85 -3.90
C SER A 143 0.14 -15.64 -3.88
N ILE A 144 -0.26 -14.55 -3.21
CA ILE A 144 0.56 -13.33 -3.11
C ILE A 144 1.80 -13.60 -2.24
N ILE A 145 1.61 -14.27 -1.09
CA ILE A 145 2.71 -14.61 -0.17
C ILE A 145 3.74 -15.47 -0.89
N LYS A 146 3.29 -16.50 -1.62
CA LYS A 146 4.17 -17.37 -2.40
C LYS A 146 4.90 -16.62 -3.52
N GLU A 147 4.23 -15.69 -4.21
CA GLU A 147 4.84 -14.92 -5.28
C GLU A 147 5.90 -13.95 -4.72
N LEU A 148 5.63 -13.32 -3.58
CA LEU A 148 6.61 -12.48 -2.88
C LEU A 148 7.83 -13.29 -2.42
N ASP A 149 7.62 -14.47 -1.85
CA ASP A 149 8.69 -15.40 -1.44
C ASP A 149 9.53 -15.86 -2.65
N GLN A 150 8.88 -16.20 -3.76
CA GLN A 150 9.60 -16.56 -4.99
C GLN A 150 10.45 -15.42 -5.54
N ILE A 151 9.94 -14.19 -5.51
CA ILE A 151 10.70 -13.01 -5.94
C ILE A 151 11.93 -12.82 -5.04
N SER A 152 11.78 -12.98 -3.72
CA SER A 152 12.88 -12.80 -2.76
C SER A 152 14.01 -13.82 -2.92
N GLN A 153 13.74 -14.94 -3.60
CA GLN A 153 14.73 -16.00 -3.86
C GLN A 153 15.45 -15.85 -5.21
N MET A 154 15.11 -14.83 -6.00
CA MET A 154 15.76 -14.56 -7.27
C MET A 154 16.98 -13.65 -7.06
N ASP A 155 18.12 -14.01 -7.62
CA ASP A 155 19.38 -13.24 -7.49
C ASP A 155 19.26 -11.77 -7.92
N ASP A 156 18.37 -11.48 -8.89
CA ASP A 156 18.11 -10.11 -9.37
C ASP A 156 17.36 -9.23 -8.34
N TYR A 157 16.78 -9.82 -7.29
CA TYR A 157 15.94 -9.16 -6.30
C TYR A 157 16.40 -9.43 -4.85
N ASP A 158 17.70 -9.59 -4.64
CA ASP A 158 18.34 -9.85 -3.35
C ASP A 158 18.01 -8.80 -2.27
N ASP A 159 17.80 -7.54 -2.68
CA ASP A 159 17.30 -6.47 -1.83
C ASP A 159 15.90 -6.00 -2.25
N LEU A 160 14.87 -6.60 -1.66
CA LEU A 160 13.48 -6.23 -1.92
C LEU A 160 13.17 -4.75 -1.57
N LEU A 161 13.96 -4.13 -0.69
CA LEU A 161 13.75 -2.73 -0.30
C LEU A 161 14.18 -1.75 -1.41
N ALA A 162 14.99 -2.20 -2.37
CA ALA A 162 15.39 -1.41 -3.52
C ALA A 162 14.31 -1.34 -4.61
N TRP A 163 13.28 -2.18 -4.54
CA TRP A 163 12.23 -2.31 -5.53
C TRP A 163 10.90 -1.77 -5.05
N ASP A 164 10.09 -1.31 -6.00
CA ASP A 164 8.67 -1.11 -5.77
C ASP A 164 7.92 -2.35 -6.28
N PHE A 165 6.71 -2.53 -5.80
CA PHE A 165 5.84 -3.64 -6.20
C PHE A 165 4.55 -3.10 -6.76
N ASN A 166 4.08 -3.70 -7.84
CA ASN A 166 2.75 -3.45 -8.39
C ASN A 166 1.91 -4.71 -8.19
N LEU A 167 0.92 -4.62 -7.31
CA LEU A 167 -0.06 -5.67 -7.05
C LEU A 167 -1.33 -5.37 -7.82
N SER A 168 -1.76 -6.28 -8.66
CA SER A 168 -3.00 -6.17 -9.42
C SER A 168 -3.97 -7.29 -9.04
N LYS A 169 -5.27 -6.99 -9.16
CA LYS A 169 -6.37 -7.92 -8.93
C LYS A 169 -7.18 -8.06 -10.20
N LYS A 170 -7.54 -9.29 -10.54
CA LYS A 170 -8.43 -9.62 -11.66
C LYS A 170 -9.51 -10.58 -11.18
N GLY A 171 -10.73 -10.37 -11.64
CA GLY A 171 -11.87 -11.19 -11.28
C GLY A 171 -12.49 -10.85 -9.92
N ALA A 172 -13.49 -11.62 -9.54
CA ALA A 172 -14.24 -11.45 -8.31
C ALA A 172 -14.62 -12.80 -7.67
N GLY A 173 -14.87 -12.81 -6.38
CA GLY A 173 -15.25 -14.00 -5.63
C GLY A 173 -14.20 -15.12 -5.73
N LEU A 174 -14.65 -16.32 -6.08
CA LEU A 174 -13.78 -17.50 -6.21
C LEU A 174 -12.82 -17.45 -7.42
N LEU A 175 -13.10 -16.59 -8.40
CA LEU A 175 -12.26 -16.39 -9.58
C LEU A 175 -11.29 -15.22 -9.44
N THR A 176 -11.05 -14.77 -8.21
CA THR A 176 -10.11 -13.68 -7.95
C THR A 176 -8.68 -14.18 -8.12
N GLU A 177 -7.95 -13.51 -8.99
CA GLU A 177 -6.53 -13.70 -9.23
C GLU A 177 -5.77 -12.44 -8.81
N TYR A 178 -4.62 -12.63 -8.18
CA TYR A 178 -3.69 -11.56 -7.83
C TYR A 178 -2.37 -11.80 -8.56
N THR A 179 -1.76 -10.73 -9.03
CA THR A 179 -0.43 -10.75 -9.64
C THR A 179 0.43 -9.68 -8.98
N LEU A 180 1.58 -10.07 -8.47
CA LEU A 180 2.58 -9.20 -7.86
C LEU A 180 3.79 -9.09 -8.79
N ARG A 181 4.22 -7.87 -9.14
CA ARG A 181 5.37 -7.65 -10.00
C ARG A 181 6.33 -6.64 -9.37
N PRO A 182 7.62 -6.98 -9.25
CA PRO A 182 8.62 -5.97 -8.91
C PRO A 182 8.76 -5.00 -10.09
N VAL A 183 8.90 -3.73 -9.77
CA VAL A 183 9.11 -2.66 -10.75
C VAL A 183 10.25 -1.75 -10.28
N PRO A 184 11.09 -1.26 -11.19
CA PRO A 184 12.18 -0.38 -10.81
C PRO A 184 11.66 0.88 -10.08
N ARG A 185 12.37 1.26 -9.01
CA ARG A 185 12.06 2.49 -8.28
C ARG A 185 12.33 3.71 -9.15
N LYS A 186 11.40 4.65 -9.20
CA LYS A 186 11.59 5.91 -9.91
C LYS A 186 12.62 6.76 -9.17
N LYS A 187 13.46 7.48 -9.93
CA LYS A 187 14.42 8.44 -9.38
C LYS A 187 13.68 9.49 -8.54
N GLY A 188 14.18 9.77 -7.35
CA GLY A 188 13.58 10.73 -6.41
C GLY A 188 12.48 10.17 -5.51
N SER A 189 11.95 8.96 -5.77
CA SER A 189 10.92 8.37 -4.90
C SER A 189 11.49 7.93 -3.55
N GLN A 190 12.79 7.59 -3.48
CA GLN A 190 13.43 7.12 -2.24
C GLN A 190 13.34 8.17 -1.12
N GLU A 191 13.59 9.42 -1.42
CA GLU A 191 13.54 10.51 -0.43
C GLU A 191 12.15 10.64 0.22
N HIS A 192 11.09 10.48 -0.58
CA HIS A 192 9.70 10.51 -0.07
C HIS A 192 9.38 9.30 0.79
N ILE A 193 9.85 8.13 0.39
CA ILE A 193 9.68 6.87 1.15
C ILE A 193 10.38 7.00 2.50
N ASP A 194 11.65 7.45 2.50
CA ASP A 194 12.46 7.57 3.71
C ASP A 194 11.88 8.61 4.67
N ALA A 195 11.45 9.77 4.15
CA ALA A 195 10.83 10.80 4.96
C ALA A 195 9.54 10.30 5.64
N ALA A 196 8.64 9.64 4.89
CA ALA A 196 7.40 9.10 5.43
C ALA A 196 7.67 7.99 6.47
N TRP A 197 8.70 7.16 6.24
CA TRP A 197 9.07 6.10 7.17
C TRP A 197 9.68 6.64 8.46
N ILE A 198 10.54 7.66 8.38
CA ILE A 198 11.09 8.35 9.54
C ILE A 198 9.97 8.99 10.37
N GLU A 199 9.02 9.66 9.72
CA GLU A 199 7.88 10.28 10.39
C GLU A 199 7.01 9.23 11.10
N ALA A 200 6.66 8.13 10.45
CA ALA A 200 5.87 7.06 11.03
C ALA A 200 6.54 6.46 12.28
N ARG A 201 7.87 6.21 12.21
CA ARG A 201 8.63 5.70 13.36
C ARG A 201 8.69 6.71 14.49
N ALA A 202 8.90 7.98 14.20
CA ALA A 202 8.91 9.06 15.18
C ALA A 202 7.54 9.21 15.88
N ALA A 203 6.44 8.94 15.15
CA ALA A 203 5.08 8.90 15.69
C ALA A 203 4.80 7.62 16.52
N GLY A 204 5.77 6.73 16.68
CA GLY A 204 5.65 5.52 17.48
C GLY A 204 5.04 4.32 16.75
N PHE A 205 5.21 4.24 15.42
CA PHE A 205 4.80 3.06 14.65
C PHE A 205 5.49 1.79 15.15
N ASP A 206 4.68 0.77 15.41
CA ASP A 206 5.15 -0.55 15.84
C ASP A 206 4.22 -1.65 15.31
N ILE A 207 4.72 -2.45 14.36
CA ILE A 207 3.95 -3.51 13.69
C ILE A 207 3.61 -4.66 14.65
N SER A 208 4.43 -4.90 15.69
CA SER A 208 4.23 -6.00 16.63
C SER A 208 2.93 -5.88 17.43
N ARG A 209 2.39 -4.67 17.55
CA ARG A 209 1.09 -4.43 18.20
C ARG A 209 -0.07 -5.15 17.53
N LEU A 210 0.09 -5.59 16.28
CA LEU A 210 -0.92 -6.42 15.62
C LEU A 210 -1.16 -7.74 16.35
N LEU A 211 -0.14 -8.31 16.97
CA LEU A 211 -0.26 -9.57 17.72
C LEU A 211 -1.00 -9.39 19.05
N THR A 212 -0.98 -8.20 19.62
CA THR A 212 -1.67 -7.88 20.88
C THR A 212 -3.02 -7.18 20.67
N GLY A 213 -3.53 -7.17 19.45
CA GLY A 213 -4.78 -6.48 19.10
C GLY A 213 -4.69 -4.95 19.12
N GLY A 214 -3.48 -4.39 19.27
CA GLY A 214 -3.22 -2.95 19.29
C GLY A 214 -3.19 -2.32 17.89
N ASN A 215 -3.19 -1.00 17.88
CA ASN A 215 -3.07 -0.23 16.64
C ASN A 215 -1.60 0.10 16.37
N PRO A 216 -1.00 -0.34 15.25
CA PRO A 216 0.40 -0.07 14.91
C PRO A 216 0.78 1.42 14.84
N PHE A 217 -0.18 2.29 14.56
CA PHE A 217 0.04 3.74 14.36
C PHE A 217 -0.17 4.58 15.61
N LYS A 218 -0.64 4.02 16.70
CA LYS A 218 -0.85 4.76 17.95
C LYS A 218 0.25 4.39 18.93
N ALA A 219 0.91 5.40 19.50
CA ALA A 219 1.73 5.19 20.68
C ALA A 219 0.89 4.56 21.79
N ALA A 220 1.48 3.64 22.53
CA ALA A 220 0.83 3.00 23.67
C ALA A 220 0.55 4.01 24.78
#